data_bc82927ff1b81268a97b89c520c71c04
#
_entry.id   bc82927ff1b81268a97b89c520c71c04
#
_cell.length_a   1.000
_cell.length_b   1.000
_cell.length_c   1.000
_cell.angle_alpha   90.00
_cell.angle_beta   90.00
_cell.angle_gamma   90.00
#
_symmetry.space_group_name_H-M   'P 1'
#
loop_
_entity.id
_entity.type
_entity.pdbx_description
1 polymer ?
#
loop_
_entity_poly.entity_id
_entity_poly.type
_entity_poly.pdbx_seq_one_letter_code
_entity_poly.pdbx_strand_id
1 'polypeptide(L)'
;MAKTIIDMKGIVKKFYIGQPNELTILKGINLNVEEGEFVSIVGQSGSGKSTLMNIIGALDRPTEGEYTLDGVAINQAGDAQLSGIRNSKIGFVFQTFNLIPRTSALKNVELPMLYASVPRGQRTARAKELLEMVDMGERMGHMPNELSGGQKQRVAIARA
;
A
#
# COMPACT_ATOMS: atom_id res chain seq x y z
N MET A 1 12.82 -15.01 -19.02
CA MET A 1 12.10 -15.37 -17.77
C MET A 1 11.49 -14.09 -17.24
N ALA A 2 10.23 -14.12 -16.82
CA ALA A 2 9.60 -12.97 -16.19
C ALA A 2 10.31 -12.65 -14.86
N LYS A 3 10.35 -11.39 -14.48
CA LYS A 3 11.00 -10.95 -13.25
C LYS A 3 10.07 -11.19 -12.06
N THR A 4 10.53 -11.92 -11.04
CA THR A 4 9.78 -12.07 -9.79
C THR A 4 9.78 -10.74 -9.02
N ILE A 5 8.57 -10.26 -8.69
CA ILE A 5 8.36 -9.03 -7.92
C ILE A 5 8.11 -9.36 -6.44
N ILE A 6 7.28 -10.36 -6.17
CA ILE A 6 6.98 -10.82 -4.81
C ILE A 6 7.42 -12.27 -4.68
N ASP A 7 8.26 -12.57 -3.71
CA ASP A 7 8.64 -13.94 -3.32
C ASP A 7 8.48 -14.08 -1.81
N MET A 8 7.48 -14.87 -1.40
CA MET A 8 7.14 -15.15 -0.01
C MET A 8 7.24 -16.65 0.24
N LYS A 9 8.00 -17.05 1.27
CA LYS A 9 8.22 -18.44 1.65
C LYS A 9 7.93 -18.66 3.12
N GLY A 10 6.99 -19.55 3.42
CA GLY A 10 6.65 -19.95 4.77
C GLY A 10 6.19 -18.80 5.67
N ILE A 11 5.48 -17.80 5.15
CA ILE A 11 5.08 -16.62 5.90
C ILE A 11 4.11 -16.99 7.03
N VAL A 12 4.54 -16.74 8.25
CA VAL A 12 3.72 -16.87 9.47
C VAL A 12 3.51 -15.49 10.07
N LYS A 13 2.29 -15.22 10.54
CA LYS A 13 1.99 -14.03 11.33
C LYS A 13 1.25 -14.42 12.60
N LYS A 14 1.87 -14.08 13.73
CA LYS A 14 1.34 -14.26 15.09
C LYS A 14 1.12 -12.91 15.74
N PHE A 15 0.08 -12.82 16.55
CA PHE A 15 -0.20 -11.68 17.42
C PHE A 15 -0.18 -12.14 18.88
N TYR A 16 0.11 -11.24 19.81
CA TYR A 16 0.17 -11.49 21.24
C TYR A 16 1.15 -12.62 21.64
N ILE A 17 2.32 -12.64 20.98
CA ILE A 17 3.35 -13.69 21.13
C ILE A 17 3.75 -13.81 22.60
N GLY A 18 3.77 -15.06 23.10
CA GLY A 18 4.11 -15.37 24.51
C GLY A 18 3.02 -15.02 25.51
N GLN A 19 1.82 -14.65 25.09
CA GLN A 19 0.66 -14.39 25.94
C GLN A 19 -0.37 -15.53 25.84
N PRO A 20 -1.27 -15.69 26.86
CA PRO A 20 -2.28 -16.75 26.84
C PRO A 20 -3.26 -16.67 25.64
N ASN A 21 -3.36 -15.52 25.02
CA ASN A 21 -4.22 -15.26 23.86
C ASN A 21 -3.43 -15.17 22.53
N GLU A 22 -2.26 -15.82 22.45
CA GLU A 22 -1.48 -15.87 21.19
C GLU A 22 -2.35 -16.39 20.05
N LEU A 23 -2.36 -15.66 18.94
CA LEU A 23 -3.18 -15.95 17.78
C LEU A 23 -2.34 -16.02 16.51
N THR A 24 -2.28 -17.18 15.87
CA THR A 24 -1.65 -17.36 14.57
C THR A 24 -2.66 -17.11 13.45
N ILE A 25 -2.48 -16.03 12.71
CA ILE A 25 -3.36 -15.62 11.60
C ILE A 25 -2.89 -16.20 10.27
N LEU A 26 -1.58 -16.10 9.95
CA LEU A 26 -1.00 -16.72 8.76
C LEU A 26 -0.16 -17.91 9.17
N LYS A 27 -0.35 -19.04 8.45
CA LYS A 27 0.17 -20.35 8.85
C LYS A 27 1.08 -20.95 7.77
N GLY A 28 2.12 -20.23 7.36
CA GLY A 28 3.09 -20.72 6.38
C GLY A 28 2.65 -20.46 4.92
N ILE A 29 2.31 -19.20 4.59
CA ILE A 29 1.89 -18.82 3.24
C ILE A 29 3.11 -18.75 2.32
N ASN A 30 2.98 -19.38 1.14
CA ASN A 30 3.91 -19.23 0.03
C ASN A 30 3.19 -18.50 -1.10
N LEU A 31 3.82 -17.45 -1.65
CA LEU A 31 3.28 -16.66 -2.75
C LEU A 31 4.43 -16.17 -3.62
N ASN A 32 4.33 -16.42 -4.92
CA ASN A 32 5.23 -15.84 -5.91
C ASN A 32 4.38 -15.02 -6.89
N VAL A 33 4.82 -13.81 -7.22
CA VAL A 33 4.17 -12.94 -8.21
C VAL A 33 5.23 -12.37 -9.14
N GLU A 34 5.02 -12.55 -10.43
CA GLU A 34 5.88 -12.03 -11.49
C GLU A 34 5.43 -10.65 -11.97
N GLU A 35 6.32 -9.96 -12.66
CA GLU A 35 6.02 -8.65 -13.26
C GLU A 35 4.89 -8.76 -14.27
N GLY A 36 3.90 -7.85 -14.17
CA GLY A 36 2.73 -7.82 -15.03
C GLY A 36 1.59 -8.75 -14.63
N GLU A 37 1.74 -9.54 -13.57
CA GLU A 37 0.65 -10.40 -13.09
C GLU A 37 -0.44 -9.62 -12.36
N PHE A 38 -1.67 -10.09 -12.54
CA PHE A 38 -2.84 -9.71 -11.74
C PHE A 38 -3.22 -10.86 -10.81
N VAL A 39 -3.14 -10.63 -9.50
CA VAL A 39 -3.42 -11.65 -8.47
C VAL A 39 -4.62 -11.26 -7.64
N SER A 40 -5.55 -12.19 -7.43
CA SER A 40 -6.71 -12.01 -6.55
C SER A 40 -6.61 -12.91 -5.32
N ILE A 41 -6.69 -12.31 -4.13
CA ILE A 41 -6.69 -13.02 -2.84
C ILE A 41 -8.13 -13.14 -2.35
N VAL A 42 -8.67 -14.36 -2.38
CA VAL A 42 -10.05 -14.66 -1.99
C VAL A 42 -10.10 -15.50 -0.72
N GLY A 43 -11.20 -15.41 0.02
CA GLY A 43 -11.40 -16.17 1.24
C GLY A 43 -12.49 -15.59 2.13
N GLN A 44 -12.91 -16.32 3.14
CA GLN A 44 -13.94 -15.90 4.09
C GLN A 44 -13.47 -14.70 4.95
N SER A 45 -14.41 -14.00 5.60
CA SER A 45 -14.07 -12.98 6.59
C SER A 45 -13.24 -13.59 7.72
N GLY A 46 -12.21 -12.88 8.18
CA GLY A 46 -11.30 -13.38 9.22
C GLY A 46 -10.21 -14.36 8.75
N SER A 47 -10.14 -14.72 7.46
CA SER A 47 -9.13 -15.68 6.96
C SER A 47 -7.70 -15.10 6.83
N GLY A 48 -7.46 -13.87 7.28
CA GLY A 48 -6.13 -13.26 7.26
C GLY A 48 -5.78 -12.46 5.99
N LYS A 49 -6.72 -12.25 5.05
CA LYS A 49 -6.46 -11.50 3.80
C LYS A 49 -5.85 -10.11 4.04
N SER A 50 -6.44 -9.33 4.93
CA SER A 50 -5.93 -7.99 5.26
C SER A 50 -4.56 -8.05 5.93
N THR A 51 -4.30 -9.06 6.75
CA THR A 51 -2.99 -9.29 7.36
C THR A 51 -1.95 -9.60 6.29
N LEU A 52 -2.27 -10.48 5.34
CA LEU A 52 -1.39 -10.80 4.22
C LEU A 52 -1.14 -9.57 3.34
N MET A 53 -2.19 -8.79 3.02
CA MET A 53 -2.05 -7.54 2.25
C MET A 53 -1.15 -6.51 2.95
N ASN A 54 -1.24 -6.39 4.29
CA ASN A 54 -0.36 -5.50 5.05
C ASN A 54 1.10 -5.95 4.98
N ILE A 55 1.36 -7.25 5.00
CA ILE A 55 2.72 -7.79 4.85
C ILE A 55 3.22 -7.56 3.42
N ILE A 56 2.42 -7.86 2.39
CA ILE A 56 2.74 -7.58 0.99
C ILE A 56 3.07 -6.09 0.80
N GLY A 57 2.27 -5.21 1.38
CA GLY A 57 2.46 -3.76 1.34
C GLY A 57 3.60 -3.24 2.20
N ALA A 58 4.39 -4.12 2.84
CA ALA A 58 5.45 -3.74 3.80
C ALA A 58 4.97 -2.77 4.90
N LEU A 59 3.67 -2.83 5.24
CA LEU A 59 3.05 -2.10 6.36
C LEU A 59 3.22 -2.85 7.68
N ASP A 60 3.42 -4.17 7.60
CA ASP A 60 3.68 -5.06 8.72
C ASP A 60 4.75 -6.08 8.32
N ARG A 61 5.41 -6.69 9.30
CA ARG A 61 6.43 -7.72 9.09
C ARG A 61 5.86 -9.10 9.43
N PRO A 62 6.24 -10.14 8.70
CA PRO A 62 5.95 -11.51 9.11
C PRO A 62 6.66 -11.83 10.43
N THR A 63 6.10 -12.75 11.22
CA THR A 63 6.74 -13.27 12.43
C THR A 63 7.81 -14.28 12.06
N GLU A 64 7.54 -15.11 11.04
CA GLU A 64 8.44 -16.14 10.52
C GLU A 64 8.31 -16.21 8.99
N GLY A 65 9.28 -16.83 8.34
CA GLY A 65 9.33 -16.98 6.89
C GLY A 65 10.20 -15.90 6.23
N GLU A 66 10.29 -15.94 4.92
CA GLU A 66 11.09 -15.03 4.11
C GLU A 66 10.20 -14.27 3.15
N TYR A 67 10.40 -12.95 3.06
CA TYR A 67 9.72 -12.09 2.11
C TYR A 67 10.72 -11.20 1.36
N THR A 68 10.74 -11.35 0.03
CA THR A 68 11.52 -10.52 -0.87
C THR A 68 10.58 -9.75 -1.81
N LEU A 69 10.75 -8.43 -1.88
CA LEU A 69 10.02 -7.54 -2.77
C LEU A 69 11.02 -6.90 -3.76
N ASP A 70 10.84 -7.16 -5.04
CA ASP A 70 11.71 -6.64 -6.12
C ASP A 70 13.21 -6.77 -5.79
N GLY A 71 13.61 -7.97 -5.30
CA GLY A 71 14.98 -8.28 -4.91
C GLY A 71 15.43 -7.79 -3.53
N VAL A 72 14.58 -7.11 -2.77
CA VAL A 72 14.92 -6.60 -1.44
C VAL A 72 14.30 -7.48 -0.35
N ALA A 73 15.11 -8.01 0.57
CA ALA A 73 14.66 -8.80 1.73
C ALA A 73 13.96 -7.91 2.76
N ILE A 74 12.64 -7.97 2.82
CA ILE A 74 11.78 -7.11 3.67
C ILE A 74 11.99 -7.42 5.16
N ASN A 75 12.20 -8.68 5.51
CA ASN A 75 12.42 -9.08 6.91
C ASN A 75 13.65 -8.41 7.55
N GLN A 76 14.68 -8.13 6.75
CA GLN A 76 15.95 -7.58 7.19
C GLN A 76 16.03 -6.05 7.04
N ALA A 77 15.07 -5.45 6.30
CA ALA A 77 15.06 -4.03 6.01
C ALA A 77 14.76 -3.20 7.27
N GLY A 78 15.54 -2.16 7.51
CA GLY A 78 15.28 -1.17 8.56
C GLY A 78 14.09 -0.27 8.22
N ASP A 79 13.55 0.45 9.20
CA ASP A 79 12.33 1.26 9.02
C ASP A 79 12.48 2.37 7.97
N ALA A 80 13.65 2.99 7.88
CA ALA A 80 13.95 3.97 6.83
C ALA A 80 13.93 3.34 5.43
N GLN A 81 14.50 2.15 5.28
CA GLN A 81 14.50 1.40 4.01
C GLN A 81 13.08 0.96 3.64
N LEU A 82 12.28 0.43 4.59
CA LEU A 82 10.88 0.09 4.36
C LEU A 82 10.05 1.30 3.95
N SER A 83 10.30 2.47 4.56
CA SER A 83 9.63 3.71 4.16
C SER A 83 9.95 4.09 2.72
N GLY A 84 11.21 3.98 2.30
CA GLY A 84 11.63 4.20 0.92
C GLY A 84 10.98 3.22 -0.06
N ILE A 85 10.93 1.93 0.29
CA ILE A 85 10.28 0.88 -0.51
C ILE A 85 8.79 1.18 -0.68
N ARG A 86 8.06 1.48 0.40
CA ARG A 86 6.65 1.85 0.31
C ARG A 86 6.41 3.04 -0.60
N ASN A 87 7.26 4.05 -0.52
CA ASN A 87 7.12 5.26 -1.32
C ASN A 87 7.44 5.06 -2.82
N SER A 88 8.36 4.14 -3.16
CA SER A 88 8.88 4.00 -4.53
C SER A 88 8.39 2.75 -5.27
N LYS A 89 7.91 1.73 -4.55
CA LYS A 89 7.60 0.41 -5.11
C LYS A 89 6.14 -0.01 -4.93
N ILE A 90 5.39 0.63 -4.02
CA ILE A 90 4.06 0.18 -3.64
C ILE A 90 3.05 1.33 -3.74
N GLY A 91 2.04 1.17 -4.58
CA GLY A 91 0.82 1.97 -4.54
C GLY A 91 -0.24 1.24 -3.71
N PHE A 92 -0.69 1.81 -2.60
CA PHE A 92 -1.67 1.17 -1.72
C PHE A 92 -3.01 1.90 -1.75
N VAL A 93 -4.05 1.22 -2.22
CA VAL A 93 -5.43 1.72 -2.21
C VAL A 93 -6.20 1.05 -1.08
N PHE A 94 -6.53 1.82 -0.03
CA PHE A 94 -7.24 1.31 1.15
C PHE A 94 -8.75 1.27 0.94
N GLN A 95 -9.41 0.30 1.56
CA GLN A 95 -10.87 0.19 1.57
C GLN A 95 -11.56 1.43 2.19
N THR A 96 -10.93 2.04 3.19
CA THR A 96 -11.40 3.25 3.89
C THR A 96 -10.78 4.53 3.36
N PHE A 97 -10.21 4.50 2.14
CA PHE A 97 -9.56 5.61 1.43
C PHE A 97 -8.32 6.17 2.11
N ASN A 98 -8.29 6.32 3.43
CA ASN A 98 -7.21 6.89 4.26
C ASN A 98 -6.67 8.21 3.70
N LEU A 99 -7.57 9.06 3.23
CA LEU A 99 -7.23 10.43 2.85
C LEU A 99 -6.96 11.25 4.12
N ILE A 100 -5.95 12.12 4.04
CA ILE A 100 -5.63 13.02 5.14
C ILE A 100 -6.74 14.06 5.27
N PRO A 101 -7.47 14.11 6.41
CA PRO A 101 -8.52 15.08 6.62
C PRO A 101 -7.93 16.51 6.66
N ARG A 102 -8.76 17.52 6.38
CA ARG A 102 -8.35 18.93 6.32
C ARG A 102 -7.23 19.22 5.31
N THR A 103 -7.06 18.34 4.34
CA THR A 103 -6.09 18.45 3.25
C THR A 103 -6.82 18.20 1.94
N SER A 104 -6.67 19.11 0.96
CA SER A 104 -7.42 19.01 -0.31
C SER A 104 -7.08 17.74 -1.10
N ALA A 105 -7.91 17.38 -2.07
CA ALA A 105 -7.67 16.26 -2.97
C ALA A 105 -6.31 16.39 -3.66
N LEU A 106 -5.98 17.57 -4.18
CA LEU A 106 -4.68 17.87 -4.80
C LEU A 106 -3.52 17.59 -3.84
N LYS A 107 -3.62 18.06 -2.61
CA LYS A 107 -2.57 17.90 -1.59
C LYS A 107 -2.43 16.45 -1.14
N ASN A 108 -3.52 15.69 -1.07
CA ASN A 108 -3.47 14.26 -0.79
C ASN A 108 -2.69 13.50 -1.88
N VAL A 109 -2.88 13.85 -3.15
CA VAL A 109 -2.16 13.23 -4.28
C VAL A 109 -0.70 13.69 -4.36
N GLU A 110 -0.40 14.94 -3.98
CA GLU A 110 0.98 15.44 -3.90
C GLU A 110 1.84 14.74 -2.83
N LEU A 111 1.22 14.16 -1.81
CA LEU A 111 1.91 13.70 -0.60
C LEU A 111 3.00 12.64 -0.84
N PRO A 112 2.78 11.55 -1.60
CA PRO A 112 3.84 10.58 -1.89
C PRO A 112 5.03 11.22 -2.62
N MET A 113 4.76 12.12 -3.56
CA MET A 113 5.78 12.85 -4.31
C MET A 113 6.57 13.84 -3.43
N LEU A 114 5.94 14.36 -2.36
CA LEU A 114 6.64 15.17 -1.36
C LEU A 114 7.68 14.32 -0.61
N TYR A 115 7.32 13.11 -0.19
CA TYR A 115 8.25 12.18 0.46
C TYR A 115 9.34 11.68 -0.49
N ALA A 116 9.05 11.61 -1.79
CA ALA A 116 10.03 11.33 -2.84
C ALA A 116 10.92 12.53 -3.19
N SER A 117 10.80 13.65 -2.46
CA SER A 117 11.57 14.90 -2.69
C SER A 117 11.37 15.51 -4.09
N VAL A 118 10.24 15.25 -4.74
CA VAL A 118 9.92 15.85 -6.05
C VAL A 118 9.71 17.36 -5.89
N PRO A 119 10.32 18.21 -6.74
CA PRO A 119 10.15 19.65 -6.68
C PRO A 119 8.68 20.09 -6.78
N ARG A 120 8.30 21.14 -6.02
CA ARG A 120 6.89 21.59 -5.89
C ARG A 120 6.16 21.75 -7.22
N GLY A 121 6.79 22.42 -8.20
CA GLY A 121 6.16 22.64 -9.51
C GLY A 121 5.83 21.34 -10.23
N GLN A 122 6.76 20.39 -10.24
CA GLN A 122 6.59 19.08 -10.90
C GLN A 122 5.52 18.24 -10.20
N ARG A 123 5.54 18.11 -8.86
CA ARG A 123 4.54 17.33 -8.14
C ARG A 123 3.13 17.92 -8.25
N THR A 124 2.99 19.27 -8.27
CA THR A 124 1.68 19.91 -8.46
C THR A 124 1.15 19.66 -9.87
N ALA A 125 2.00 19.75 -10.90
CA ALA A 125 1.60 19.44 -12.27
C ALA A 125 1.17 17.98 -12.41
N ARG A 126 1.98 17.05 -11.88
CA ARG A 126 1.66 15.61 -11.92
C ARG A 126 0.40 15.27 -11.14
N ALA A 127 0.20 15.84 -9.95
CA ALA A 127 -1.01 15.60 -9.16
C ALA A 127 -2.28 16.10 -9.87
N LYS A 128 -2.23 17.21 -10.59
CA LYS A 128 -3.34 17.70 -11.41
C LYS A 128 -3.67 16.71 -12.53
N GLU A 129 -2.68 16.30 -13.30
CA GLU A 129 -2.82 15.31 -14.37
C GLU A 129 -3.48 14.01 -13.84
N LEU A 130 -2.98 13.46 -12.72
CA LEU A 130 -3.53 12.24 -12.13
C LEU A 130 -5.00 12.42 -11.67
N LEU A 131 -5.35 13.57 -11.12
CA LEU A 131 -6.74 13.87 -10.75
C LEU A 131 -7.65 14.02 -11.96
N GLU A 132 -7.16 14.61 -13.05
CA GLU A 132 -7.89 14.68 -14.32
C GLU A 132 -8.15 13.28 -14.90
N MET A 133 -7.16 12.38 -14.86
CA MET A 133 -7.29 10.99 -15.33
C MET A 133 -8.38 10.20 -14.59
N VAL A 134 -8.74 10.59 -13.38
CA VAL A 134 -9.80 9.93 -12.56
C VAL A 134 -11.07 10.79 -12.44
N ASP A 135 -11.30 11.75 -13.34
CA ASP A 135 -12.46 12.65 -13.38
C ASP A 135 -12.63 13.48 -12.08
N MET A 136 -11.53 13.94 -11.51
CA MET A 136 -11.51 14.74 -10.29
C MET A 136 -10.93 16.15 -10.51
N GLY A 137 -10.78 16.59 -11.76
CA GLY A 137 -10.22 17.88 -12.13
C GLY A 137 -10.92 19.07 -11.47
N GLU A 138 -12.26 19.11 -11.50
CA GLU A 138 -13.05 20.18 -10.87
C GLU A 138 -13.10 20.10 -9.35
N ARG A 139 -12.60 19.02 -8.74
CA ARG A 139 -12.66 18.76 -7.30
C ARG A 139 -11.30 18.82 -6.62
N MET A 140 -10.26 19.28 -7.28
CA MET A 140 -8.89 19.34 -6.74
C MET A 140 -8.76 20.11 -5.43
N GLY A 141 -9.56 21.16 -5.25
CA GLY A 141 -9.56 21.99 -4.04
C GLY A 141 -10.39 21.43 -2.88
N HIS A 142 -11.27 20.44 -3.13
CA HIS A 142 -12.19 19.92 -2.11
C HIS A 142 -11.47 19.11 -1.04
N MET A 143 -11.98 19.20 0.18
CA MET A 143 -11.53 18.38 1.32
C MET A 143 -12.24 17.03 1.30
N PRO A 144 -11.70 15.97 1.95
CA PRO A 144 -12.32 14.65 1.97
C PRO A 144 -13.76 14.61 2.49
N ASN A 145 -14.13 15.49 3.43
CA ASN A 145 -15.50 15.58 3.96
C ASN A 145 -16.51 16.19 2.97
N GLU A 146 -16.03 16.85 1.92
CA GLU A 146 -16.85 17.44 0.85
C GLU A 146 -17.02 16.50 -0.35
N LEU A 147 -16.38 15.31 -0.31
CA LEU A 147 -16.36 14.33 -1.37
C LEU A 147 -17.26 13.13 -1.04
N SER A 148 -17.96 12.61 -2.05
CA SER A 148 -18.68 11.34 -1.97
C SER A 148 -17.69 10.16 -1.78
N GLY A 149 -18.20 8.97 -1.38
CA GLY A 149 -17.38 7.77 -1.23
C GLY A 149 -16.62 7.41 -2.52
N GLY A 150 -17.29 7.44 -3.67
CA GLY A 150 -16.67 7.17 -4.96
C GLY A 150 -15.62 8.21 -5.36
N GLN A 151 -15.86 9.50 -5.02
CA GLN A 151 -14.88 10.56 -5.25
C GLN A 151 -13.63 10.38 -4.36
N LYS A 152 -13.80 10.03 -3.08
CA LYS A 152 -12.69 9.67 -2.18
C LYS A 152 -11.87 8.51 -2.71
N GLN A 153 -12.54 7.49 -3.25
CA GLN A 153 -11.87 6.34 -3.84
C GLN A 153 -11.02 6.75 -5.05
N ARG A 154 -11.55 7.58 -5.96
CA ARG A 154 -10.80 8.09 -7.11
C ARG A 154 -9.58 8.91 -6.68
N VAL A 155 -9.71 9.77 -5.66
CA VAL A 155 -8.55 10.50 -5.09
C VAL A 155 -7.53 9.53 -4.50
N ALA A 156 -7.98 8.47 -3.79
CA ALA A 156 -7.08 7.46 -3.23
C ALA A 156 -6.35 6.66 -4.31
N ILE A 157 -7.00 6.38 -5.45
CA ILE A 157 -6.37 5.75 -6.62
C ILE A 157 -5.33 6.70 -7.24
N ALA A 158 -5.68 7.96 -7.45
CA ALA A 158 -4.74 8.96 -8.00
C ALA A 158 -3.52 9.19 -7.09
N ARG A 159 -3.66 8.96 -5.78
CA ARG A 159 -2.56 9.08 -4.81
C ARG A 159 -1.62 7.86 -4.83
N ALA A 160 -2.12 6.66 -5.12
CA ALA A 160 -1.38 5.40 -5.12
C ALA A 160 -0.44 5.30 -6.32
#